data_471f54248d41b185e4229611d2b2e87f
#
_entry.id   471f54248d41b185e4229611d2b2e87f
#
_cell.length_a   1.000
_cell.length_b   1.000
_cell.length_c   1.000
_cell.angle_alpha   90.00
_cell.angle_beta   90.00
_cell.angle_gamma   90.00
#
_symmetry.space_group_name_H-M   'P 1'
#
loop_
_entity.id
_entity.type
_entity.pdbx_description
1 polymer ?
#
loop_
_entity_poly.entity_id
_entity_poly.type
_entity_poly.pdbx_seq_one_letter_code
_entity_poly.pdbx_strand_id
1 'polypeptide(L)'
;MSNNTKKTGGWRTNKWIRAAIPALLLHCSIGTVYCWSIFSQEIADYIGHSKGATEWAFSFAIFFLGMSAAFLGNVVEKDIHKSSLIATICFAVGMAGTGFFIWYGGSTKVVNADGTVTGNILALLGIYLCYGFIMGVGLGTGYLSPVKTLMLWFADKKGLATGLAVAGFGAAKAIASPIMQSMLAGLGENGIWQMFLILAAVYFVMMFIGHLLLKKPEGWHEPSGNEAKPSIMQVIKTRPITNYIGIWLMFYINITCGLALISQEKAIVKCLGLAASVGIISTVSAIFNAGGRLGLSAWADTMKDRNTVYKIIFIVSIALTGLVILTGGVANGAGNMGLTALVLVLIMIVNAGYGGGFSNVPTLLSDNYGMGSISALHGITLSAWAFAGLTGNQMASWIVNKFGTADKAVGYQSV
;
A
#
# COMPACT_ATOMS: atom_id res chain seq x y z
N MET A 1 6.07 55.32 6.87
CA MET A 1 5.34 54.37 7.76
C MET A 1 5.80 52.97 7.40
N SER A 2 6.64 52.41 8.23
CA SER A 2 7.27 51.11 8.02
C SER A 2 6.25 50.01 8.27
N ASN A 3 5.86 49.27 7.22
CA ASN A 3 5.01 48.10 7.32
C ASN A 3 5.83 46.94 7.90
N ASN A 4 5.77 46.80 9.21
CA ASN A 4 6.37 45.70 9.97
C ASN A 4 5.48 44.47 9.80
N THR A 5 5.61 43.76 8.67
CA THR A 5 5.04 42.42 8.50
C THR A 5 5.79 41.48 9.45
N LYS A 6 5.21 41.25 10.63
CA LYS A 6 5.63 40.20 11.55
C LYS A 6 5.73 38.89 10.76
N LYS A 7 6.96 38.43 10.48
CA LYS A 7 7.24 37.05 10.11
C LYS A 7 6.79 36.18 11.27
N THR A 8 5.56 35.69 11.26
CA THR A 8 5.09 34.64 12.14
C THR A 8 5.69 33.29 11.67
N GLY A 9 7.02 33.19 11.74
CA GLY A 9 7.77 31.96 11.49
C GLY A 9 7.69 31.03 12.68
N GLY A 10 6.47 30.67 13.08
CA GLY A 10 6.25 29.69 14.14
C GLY A 10 6.06 28.27 13.59
N TRP A 11 6.17 27.27 14.44
CA TRP A 11 5.88 25.85 14.12
C TRP A 11 4.51 25.67 13.44
N ARG A 12 3.56 26.59 13.63
CA ARG A 12 2.21 26.58 13.02
C ARG A 12 2.19 26.76 11.52
N THR A 13 3.19 27.43 10.94
CA THR A 13 3.33 27.68 9.50
C THR A 13 4.42 26.83 8.85
N ASN A 14 5.04 25.91 9.60
CA ASN A 14 6.09 25.06 9.11
C ASN A 14 5.50 23.86 8.34
N LYS A 15 5.74 23.79 7.04
CA LYS A 15 5.25 22.73 6.16
C LYS A 15 5.71 21.32 6.57
N TRP A 16 6.87 21.20 7.18
CA TRP A 16 7.38 19.90 7.64
C TRP A 16 6.57 19.40 8.83
N ILE A 17 6.24 20.26 9.78
CA ILE A 17 5.48 19.91 10.97
C ILE A 17 3.98 19.76 10.65
N ARG A 18 3.43 20.54 9.69
CA ARG A 18 2.00 20.59 9.41
C ARG A 18 1.55 19.69 8.25
N ALA A 19 2.48 19.17 7.47
CA ALA A 19 2.18 18.28 6.36
C ALA A 19 3.08 17.06 6.30
N ALA A 20 4.41 17.20 6.28
CA ALA A 20 5.31 16.08 6.03
C ALA A 20 5.35 15.07 7.19
N ILE A 21 5.58 15.52 8.42
CA ILE A 21 5.60 14.62 9.60
C ILE A 21 4.24 13.92 9.79
N PRO A 22 3.08 14.63 9.81
CA PRO A 22 1.82 13.94 9.94
C PRO A 22 1.51 12.98 8.78
N ALA A 23 1.93 13.31 7.56
CA ALA A 23 1.79 12.40 6.43
C ALA A 23 2.61 11.12 6.65
N LEU A 24 3.84 11.21 7.14
CA LEU A 24 4.66 10.04 7.46
C LEU A 24 4.05 9.23 8.61
N LEU A 25 3.58 9.86 9.68
CA LEU A 25 2.95 9.16 10.81
C LEU A 25 1.72 8.36 10.37
N LEU A 26 0.86 8.96 9.54
CA LEU A 26 -0.31 8.28 9.01
C LEU A 26 0.09 7.18 8.03
N HIS A 27 0.94 7.48 7.04
CA HIS A 27 1.28 6.55 5.98
C HIS A 27 2.19 5.40 6.44
N CYS A 28 3.12 5.63 7.38
CA CYS A 28 3.90 4.54 7.96
C CYS A 28 3.02 3.59 8.78
N SER A 29 1.96 4.09 9.42
CA SER A 29 1.02 3.22 10.14
C SER A 29 0.19 2.40 9.15
N ILE A 30 -0.52 3.03 8.20
CA ILE A 30 -1.40 2.33 7.27
C ILE A 30 -0.64 1.44 6.27
N GLY A 31 0.61 1.78 5.94
CA GLY A 31 1.44 0.98 5.04
C GLY A 31 1.88 -0.37 5.62
N THR A 32 1.74 -0.58 6.93
CA THR A 32 2.02 -1.88 7.57
C THR A 32 1.08 -2.99 7.13
N VAL A 33 0.01 -2.69 6.40
CA VAL A 33 -0.82 -3.70 5.72
C VAL A 33 0.03 -4.64 4.84
N TYR A 34 1.15 -4.16 4.27
CA TYR A 34 2.08 -4.99 3.50
C TYR A 34 2.89 -5.99 4.34
N CYS A 35 2.86 -5.88 5.66
CA CYS A 35 3.49 -6.86 6.55
C CYS A 35 2.70 -8.16 6.67
N TRP A 36 1.44 -8.22 6.17
CA TRP A 36 0.59 -9.41 6.26
C TRP A 36 1.28 -10.69 5.79
N SER A 37 2.00 -10.61 4.68
CA SER A 37 2.72 -11.76 4.11
C SER A 37 3.81 -12.35 5.03
N ILE A 38 4.24 -11.63 6.07
CA ILE A 38 5.29 -12.07 6.99
C ILE A 38 4.74 -13.10 7.97
N PHE A 39 3.51 -12.89 8.44
CA PHE A 39 2.90 -13.67 9.53
C PHE A 39 1.57 -14.34 9.13
N SER A 40 1.19 -14.31 7.86
CA SER A 40 -0.05 -14.96 7.40
C SER A 40 -0.05 -16.47 7.59
N GLN A 41 1.11 -17.12 7.49
CA GLN A 41 1.25 -18.56 7.78
C GLN A 41 1.10 -18.84 9.28
N GLU A 42 1.77 -18.04 10.11
CA GLU A 42 1.70 -18.15 11.56
C GLU A 42 0.28 -17.94 12.09
N ILE A 43 -0.48 -17.01 11.49
CA ILE A 43 -1.91 -16.85 11.80
C ILE A 43 -2.69 -18.09 11.39
N ALA A 44 -2.47 -18.59 10.17
CA ALA A 44 -3.18 -19.77 9.65
C ALA A 44 -2.99 -20.99 10.58
N ASP A 45 -1.75 -21.25 10.95
CA ASP A 45 -1.39 -22.36 11.84
C ASP A 45 -1.99 -22.18 13.25
N TYR A 46 -1.95 -20.94 13.76
CA TYR A 46 -2.47 -20.61 15.08
C TYR A 46 -3.99 -20.81 15.18
N ILE A 47 -4.75 -20.41 14.16
CA ILE A 47 -6.22 -20.50 14.15
C ILE A 47 -6.75 -21.82 13.53
N GLY A 48 -5.88 -22.68 12.98
CA GLY A 48 -6.26 -23.96 12.36
C GLY A 48 -6.93 -23.85 11.01
N HIS A 49 -6.54 -22.86 10.19
CA HIS A 49 -7.03 -22.66 8.83
C HIS A 49 -5.90 -22.75 7.80
N SER A 50 -6.25 -22.89 6.51
CA SER A 50 -5.26 -22.85 5.44
C SER A 50 -4.71 -21.43 5.25
N LYS A 51 -3.44 -21.35 4.81
CA LYS A 51 -2.84 -20.06 4.43
C LYS A 51 -3.68 -19.32 3.36
N GLY A 52 -4.19 -20.06 2.36
CA GLY A 52 -5.04 -19.49 1.33
C GLY A 52 -6.29 -18.80 1.89
N ALA A 53 -6.90 -19.36 2.93
CA ALA A 53 -8.04 -18.74 3.62
C ALA A 53 -7.61 -17.44 4.32
N THR A 54 -6.48 -17.43 5.02
CA THR A 54 -6.01 -16.21 5.72
C THR A 54 -5.57 -15.10 4.76
N GLU A 55 -5.04 -15.42 3.58
CA GLU A 55 -4.64 -14.45 2.55
C GLU A 55 -5.81 -13.60 2.03
N TRP A 56 -7.05 -14.08 2.11
CA TRP A 56 -8.22 -13.28 1.76
C TRP A 56 -8.39 -12.05 2.66
N ALA A 57 -7.92 -12.09 3.91
CA ALA A 57 -7.95 -10.91 4.79
C ALA A 57 -7.16 -9.74 4.20
N PHE A 58 -5.97 -10.01 3.63
CA PHE A 58 -5.18 -9.01 2.93
C PHE A 58 -5.87 -8.51 1.65
N SER A 59 -6.40 -9.42 0.83
CA SER A 59 -7.13 -9.06 -0.39
C SER A 59 -8.32 -8.15 -0.08
N PHE A 60 -9.09 -8.45 0.96
CA PHE A 60 -10.18 -7.59 1.42
C PHE A 60 -9.69 -6.25 1.96
N ALA A 61 -8.58 -6.23 2.71
CA ALA A 61 -8.02 -4.97 3.21
C ALA A 61 -7.66 -4.01 2.06
N ILE A 62 -7.01 -4.52 1.01
CA ILE A 62 -6.68 -3.72 -0.19
C ILE A 62 -7.93 -3.34 -0.99
N PHE A 63 -8.89 -4.26 -1.11
CA PHE A 63 -10.16 -3.96 -1.80
C PHE A 63 -10.92 -2.83 -1.09
N PHE A 64 -11.13 -2.96 0.22
CA PHE A 64 -11.85 -1.93 0.98
C PHE A 64 -11.05 -0.64 1.15
N LEU A 65 -9.71 -0.68 1.11
CA LEU A 65 -8.89 0.51 1.01
C LEU A 65 -9.25 1.31 -0.25
N GLY A 66 -9.20 0.70 -1.42
CA GLY A 66 -9.50 1.39 -2.67
C GLY A 66 -10.96 1.82 -2.77
N MET A 67 -11.90 0.98 -2.35
CA MET A 67 -13.33 1.30 -2.39
C MET A 67 -13.71 2.40 -1.39
N SER A 68 -13.18 2.35 -0.16
CA SER A 68 -13.44 3.43 0.82
C SER A 68 -12.85 4.76 0.37
N ALA A 69 -11.66 4.76 -0.23
CA ALA A 69 -11.09 5.96 -0.84
C ALA A 69 -11.99 6.50 -1.97
N ALA A 70 -12.55 5.61 -2.80
CA ALA A 70 -13.45 5.99 -3.88
C ALA A 70 -14.76 6.63 -3.39
N PHE A 71 -15.38 6.06 -2.37
CA PHE A 71 -16.65 6.56 -1.84
C PHE A 71 -16.47 7.74 -0.87
N LEU A 72 -15.41 7.74 -0.09
CA LEU A 72 -15.17 8.74 0.97
C LEU A 72 -14.24 9.88 0.54
N GLY A 73 -13.75 9.89 -0.71
CA GLY A 73 -12.91 10.97 -1.24
C GLY A 73 -13.54 12.36 -1.08
N ASN A 74 -14.86 12.46 -1.20
CA ASN A 74 -15.60 13.71 -0.95
C ASN A 74 -15.56 14.15 0.53
N VAL A 75 -15.46 13.23 1.48
CA VAL A 75 -15.29 13.55 2.91
C VAL A 75 -13.92 14.16 3.14
N VAL A 76 -12.89 13.58 2.52
CA VAL A 76 -11.52 14.12 2.56
C VAL A 76 -11.45 15.52 1.93
N GLU A 77 -12.18 15.72 0.82
CA GLU A 77 -12.23 17.01 0.14
C GLU A 77 -12.78 18.10 1.07
N LYS A 78 -13.82 17.79 1.81
CA LYS A 78 -14.48 18.73 2.73
C LYS A 78 -13.68 18.93 4.03
N ASP A 79 -13.22 17.85 4.65
CA ASP A 79 -12.61 17.88 5.99
C ASP A 79 -11.51 16.81 6.14
N ILE A 80 -10.25 17.26 6.08
CA ILE A 80 -9.08 16.39 6.27
C ILE A 80 -8.98 15.84 7.69
N HIS A 81 -9.47 16.58 8.70
CA HIS A 81 -9.43 16.14 10.10
C HIS A 81 -10.46 15.04 10.35
N LYS A 82 -11.68 15.20 9.84
CA LYS A 82 -12.71 14.14 9.93
C LYS A 82 -12.22 12.86 9.27
N SER A 83 -11.59 12.96 8.10
CA SER A 83 -11.04 11.82 7.38
C SER A 83 -9.91 11.14 8.15
N SER A 84 -8.93 11.89 8.64
CA SER A 84 -7.79 11.33 9.38
C SER A 84 -8.20 10.74 10.74
N LEU A 85 -9.25 11.28 11.40
CA LEU A 85 -9.80 10.71 12.62
C LEU A 85 -10.52 9.37 12.36
N ILE A 86 -11.37 9.31 11.32
CA ILE A 86 -12.01 8.05 10.88
C ILE A 86 -10.94 7.00 10.61
N ALA A 87 -9.88 7.38 9.86
CA ALA A 87 -8.77 6.49 9.57
C ALA A 87 -8.11 5.95 10.83
N THR A 88 -7.81 6.82 11.80
CA THR A 88 -7.16 6.45 13.06
C THR A 88 -8.01 5.45 13.85
N ILE A 89 -9.31 5.73 13.99
CA ILE A 89 -10.21 4.86 14.74
C ILE A 89 -10.40 3.52 14.02
N CYS A 90 -10.73 3.52 12.72
CA CYS A 90 -10.97 2.30 11.97
C CYS A 90 -9.72 1.43 11.90
N PHE A 91 -8.53 2.01 11.72
CA PHE A 91 -7.30 1.26 11.68
C PHE A 91 -7.01 0.57 13.02
N ALA A 92 -7.07 1.32 14.13
CA ALA A 92 -6.81 0.78 15.46
C ALA A 92 -7.84 -0.29 15.88
N VAL A 93 -9.13 -0.03 15.66
CA VAL A 93 -10.21 -0.98 15.97
C VAL A 93 -10.08 -2.24 15.09
N GLY A 94 -9.77 -2.07 13.80
CA GLY A 94 -9.54 -3.19 12.91
C GLY A 94 -8.37 -4.08 13.34
N MET A 95 -7.23 -3.46 13.71
CA MET A 95 -6.07 -4.18 14.24
C MET A 95 -6.39 -4.89 15.58
N ALA A 96 -7.01 -4.19 16.53
CA ALA A 96 -7.37 -4.76 17.83
C ALA A 96 -8.37 -5.92 17.67
N GLY A 97 -9.41 -5.73 16.86
CA GLY A 97 -10.38 -6.78 16.55
C GLY A 97 -9.74 -7.99 15.86
N THR A 98 -8.76 -7.76 14.98
CA THR A 98 -7.98 -8.85 14.37
C THR A 98 -7.23 -9.65 15.44
N GLY A 99 -6.54 -8.98 16.37
CA GLY A 99 -5.89 -9.62 17.50
C GLY A 99 -6.86 -10.46 18.34
N PHE A 100 -8.04 -9.90 18.64
CA PHE A 100 -9.10 -10.63 19.37
C PHE A 100 -9.55 -11.90 18.61
N PHE A 101 -9.83 -11.80 17.30
CA PHE A 101 -10.28 -12.97 16.55
C PHE A 101 -9.19 -14.01 16.29
N ILE A 102 -7.91 -13.60 16.24
CA ILE A 102 -6.79 -14.54 16.24
C ILE A 102 -6.78 -15.31 17.58
N TRP A 103 -6.83 -14.61 18.72
CA TRP A 103 -6.92 -15.25 20.03
C TRP A 103 -8.12 -16.19 20.14
N TYR A 104 -9.30 -15.72 19.73
CA TYR A 104 -10.54 -16.51 19.74
C TYR A 104 -10.40 -17.79 18.88
N GLY A 105 -9.82 -17.67 17.68
CA GLY A 105 -9.58 -18.79 16.79
C GLY A 105 -8.62 -19.82 17.39
N GLY A 106 -7.51 -19.37 17.98
CA GLY A 106 -6.58 -20.27 18.67
C GLY A 106 -7.21 -20.98 19.87
N SER A 107 -8.10 -20.30 20.59
CA SER A 107 -8.79 -20.87 21.77
C SER A 107 -9.94 -21.81 21.43
N THR A 108 -10.49 -21.71 20.21
CA THR A 108 -11.69 -22.48 19.81
C THR A 108 -11.44 -23.48 18.68
N LYS A 109 -10.19 -23.60 18.20
CA LYS A 109 -9.84 -24.64 17.23
C LYS A 109 -9.97 -26.03 17.84
N VAL A 110 -10.35 -27.00 17.02
CA VAL A 110 -10.53 -28.38 17.42
C VAL A 110 -9.39 -29.23 16.88
N VAL A 111 -8.73 -29.98 17.74
CA VAL A 111 -7.76 -31.02 17.36
C VAL A 111 -8.50 -32.37 17.29
N ASN A 112 -8.61 -32.91 16.07
CA ASN A 112 -9.31 -34.16 15.81
C ASN A 112 -8.47 -35.37 16.27
N ALA A 113 -9.10 -36.52 16.41
CA ALA A 113 -8.44 -37.75 16.84
C ALA A 113 -7.35 -38.25 15.87
N ASP A 114 -7.43 -37.87 14.60
CA ASP A 114 -6.43 -38.15 13.55
C ASP A 114 -5.26 -37.12 13.52
N GLY A 115 -5.22 -36.20 14.47
CA GLY A 115 -4.21 -35.15 14.55
C GLY A 115 -4.46 -33.96 13.63
N THR A 116 -5.53 -33.96 12.83
CA THR A 116 -5.90 -32.78 12.00
C THR A 116 -6.47 -31.68 12.89
N VAL A 117 -6.22 -30.41 12.49
CA VAL A 117 -6.73 -29.24 13.21
C VAL A 117 -7.82 -28.58 12.36
N THR A 118 -9.00 -28.42 12.97
CA THR A 118 -10.12 -27.71 12.35
C THR A 118 -10.31 -26.34 13.01
N GLY A 119 -10.15 -25.27 12.24
CA GLY A 119 -10.32 -23.90 12.72
C GLY A 119 -11.78 -23.49 12.81
N ASN A 120 -12.05 -22.54 13.71
CA ASN A 120 -13.35 -21.94 13.86
C ASN A 120 -13.61 -20.92 12.74
N ILE A 121 -14.66 -21.13 11.94
CA ILE A 121 -15.04 -20.24 10.84
C ILE A 121 -15.38 -18.83 11.30
N LEU A 122 -15.97 -18.66 12.50
CA LEU A 122 -16.29 -17.35 13.05
C LEU A 122 -15.04 -16.51 13.32
N ALA A 123 -13.93 -17.15 13.73
CA ALA A 123 -12.65 -16.49 13.90
C ALA A 123 -12.13 -15.95 12.55
N LEU A 124 -12.18 -16.76 11.50
CA LEU A 124 -11.76 -16.37 10.17
C LEU A 124 -12.63 -15.23 9.61
N LEU A 125 -13.95 -15.33 9.73
CA LEU A 125 -14.88 -14.26 9.32
C LEU A 125 -14.67 -12.97 10.13
N GLY A 126 -14.36 -13.09 11.42
CA GLY A 126 -14.01 -11.97 12.27
C GLY A 126 -12.71 -11.28 11.84
N ILE A 127 -11.70 -12.04 11.41
CA ILE A 127 -10.47 -11.48 10.82
C ILE A 127 -10.79 -10.77 9.50
N TYR A 128 -11.64 -11.32 8.64
CA TYR A 128 -12.06 -10.65 7.39
C TYR A 128 -12.82 -9.34 7.68
N LEU A 129 -13.69 -9.34 8.69
CA LEU A 129 -14.40 -8.14 9.10
C LEU A 129 -13.44 -7.09 9.68
N CYS A 130 -12.57 -7.47 10.60
CA CYS A 130 -11.73 -6.53 11.33
C CYS A 130 -10.54 -6.05 10.48
N TYR A 131 -9.71 -6.98 9.97
CA TYR A 131 -8.55 -6.63 9.15
C TYR A 131 -8.97 -6.22 7.73
N GLY A 132 -9.84 -7.01 7.11
CA GLY A 132 -10.26 -6.76 5.74
C GLY A 132 -11.12 -5.50 5.61
N PHE A 133 -12.26 -5.44 6.29
CA PHE A 133 -13.22 -4.36 6.10
C PHE A 133 -12.93 -3.14 6.98
N ILE A 134 -12.95 -3.27 8.30
CA ILE A 134 -12.84 -2.10 9.20
C ILE A 134 -11.50 -1.41 9.04
N MET A 135 -10.39 -2.16 9.11
CA MET A 135 -9.07 -1.60 8.89
C MET A 135 -8.92 -1.09 7.45
N GLY A 136 -9.45 -1.82 6.46
CA GLY A 136 -9.47 -1.41 5.04
C GLY A 136 -10.11 -0.03 4.83
N VAL A 137 -11.23 0.27 5.50
CA VAL A 137 -11.84 1.60 5.50
C VAL A 137 -10.90 2.65 6.11
N GLY A 138 -10.22 2.31 7.20
CA GLY A 138 -9.19 3.16 7.81
C GLY A 138 -8.02 3.43 6.87
N LEU A 139 -7.59 2.42 6.12
CA LEU A 139 -6.53 2.55 5.11
C LEU A 139 -6.89 3.59 4.03
N GLY A 140 -8.05 3.48 3.41
CA GLY A 140 -8.44 4.36 2.30
C GLY A 140 -8.72 5.80 2.72
N THR A 141 -9.40 6.00 3.85
CA THR A 141 -9.63 7.34 4.40
C THR A 141 -8.34 8.02 4.87
N GLY A 142 -7.42 7.24 5.43
CA GLY A 142 -6.12 7.71 5.91
C GLY A 142 -5.12 8.01 4.80
N TYR A 143 -5.33 7.45 3.61
CA TYR A 143 -4.43 7.63 2.49
C TYR A 143 -4.56 9.01 1.81
N LEU A 144 -5.78 9.47 1.57
CA LEU A 144 -6.04 10.65 0.74
C LEU A 144 -5.68 11.98 1.42
N SER A 145 -5.95 12.13 2.71
CA SER A 145 -5.78 13.41 3.40
C SER A 145 -4.33 13.89 3.48
N PRO A 146 -3.31 13.05 3.76
CA PRO A 146 -1.92 13.47 3.71
C PRO A 146 -1.45 13.82 2.30
N VAL A 147 -1.87 13.06 1.27
CA VAL A 147 -1.51 13.31 -0.13
C VAL A 147 -2.00 14.70 -0.56
N LYS A 148 -3.29 15.01 -0.35
CA LYS A 148 -3.84 16.33 -0.66
C LYS A 148 -3.11 17.43 0.09
N THR A 149 -2.91 17.25 1.39
CA THR A 149 -2.28 18.28 2.23
C THR A 149 -0.87 18.59 1.76
N LEU A 150 -0.07 17.58 1.46
CA LEU A 150 1.30 17.80 0.94
C LEU A 150 1.31 18.48 -0.43
N MET A 151 0.41 18.09 -1.35
CA MET A 151 0.31 18.78 -2.65
C MET A 151 -0.04 20.26 -2.51
N LEU A 152 -0.81 20.66 -1.50
CA LEU A 152 -1.14 22.06 -1.22
C LEU A 152 0.06 22.83 -0.65
N TRP A 153 0.86 22.21 0.23
CA TRP A 153 2.04 22.84 0.83
C TRP A 153 3.25 22.91 -0.11
N PHE A 154 3.34 22.02 -1.10
CA PHE A 154 4.43 21.92 -2.06
C PHE A 154 3.90 22.05 -3.51
N ALA A 155 3.10 23.10 -3.75
CA ALA A 155 2.40 23.26 -5.02
C ALA A 155 3.32 23.40 -6.25
N ASP A 156 4.55 23.86 -6.05
CA ASP A 156 5.62 23.97 -7.04
C ASP A 156 6.30 22.63 -7.40
N LYS A 157 6.19 21.62 -6.51
CA LYS A 157 6.82 20.29 -6.65
C LYS A 157 5.86 19.19 -6.24
N LYS A 158 4.73 19.09 -6.94
CA LYS A 158 3.64 18.16 -6.59
C LYS A 158 4.06 16.69 -6.64
N GLY A 159 4.91 16.29 -7.59
CA GLY A 159 5.42 14.93 -7.68
C GLY A 159 6.30 14.59 -6.48
N LEU A 160 7.22 15.46 -6.09
CA LEU A 160 8.01 15.29 -4.87
C LEU A 160 7.09 15.21 -3.62
N ALA A 161 6.06 16.05 -3.56
CA ALA A 161 5.10 16.08 -2.46
C ALA A 161 4.32 14.76 -2.35
N THR A 162 3.79 14.26 -3.46
CA THR A 162 3.09 12.97 -3.50
C THR A 162 4.04 11.81 -3.22
N GLY A 163 5.25 11.87 -3.79
CA GLY A 163 6.30 10.89 -3.51
C GLY A 163 6.64 10.82 -2.02
N LEU A 164 6.81 11.96 -1.35
CA LEU A 164 7.08 12.03 0.09
C LEU A 164 5.90 11.47 0.92
N ALA A 165 4.66 11.86 0.57
CA ALA A 165 3.47 11.34 1.23
C ALA A 165 3.44 9.80 1.17
N VAL A 166 3.62 9.26 -0.01
CA VAL A 166 3.38 7.85 -0.28
C VAL A 166 4.63 6.99 -0.02
N ALA A 167 5.83 7.60 0.07
CA ALA A 167 7.06 6.91 0.44
C ALA A 167 6.97 6.30 1.85
N GLY A 168 6.35 7.01 2.81
CA GLY A 168 6.08 6.48 4.14
C GLY A 168 5.26 5.18 4.11
N PHE A 169 4.25 5.11 3.25
CA PHE A 169 3.47 3.89 3.04
C PHE A 169 4.33 2.73 2.47
N GLY A 170 5.19 3.02 1.49
CA GLY A 170 6.11 2.03 0.91
C GLY A 170 7.19 1.55 1.88
N ALA A 171 7.73 2.47 2.69
CA ALA A 171 8.77 2.18 3.68
C ALA A 171 8.26 1.47 4.93
N ALA A 172 6.95 1.52 5.19
CA ALA A 172 6.33 0.96 6.40
C ALA A 172 6.71 -0.51 6.61
N LYS A 173 6.69 -1.32 5.55
CA LYS A 173 7.09 -2.73 5.62
C LYS A 173 8.55 -2.89 6.05
N ALA A 174 9.46 -2.07 5.50
CA ALA A 174 10.89 -2.14 5.84
C ALA A 174 11.16 -1.81 7.32
N ILE A 175 10.38 -0.88 7.88
CA ILE A 175 10.50 -0.45 9.28
C ILE A 175 9.77 -1.45 10.21
N ALA A 176 8.54 -1.81 9.89
CA ALA A 176 7.69 -2.58 10.78
C ALA A 176 8.02 -4.08 10.79
N SER A 177 8.50 -4.65 9.65
CA SER A 177 8.81 -6.08 9.58
C SER A 177 9.80 -6.57 10.63
N PRO A 178 10.98 -5.96 10.80
CA PRO A 178 11.94 -6.40 11.80
C PRO A 178 11.41 -6.22 13.22
N ILE A 179 10.62 -5.15 13.47
CA ILE A 179 9.99 -4.92 14.77
C ILE A 179 8.98 -6.02 15.06
N MET A 180 8.09 -6.32 14.12
CA MET A 180 7.08 -7.38 14.28
C MET A 180 7.71 -8.75 14.48
N GLN A 181 8.76 -9.09 13.73
CA GLN A 181 9.49 -10.35 13.91
C GLN A 181 10.16 -10.44 15.29
N SER A 182 10.77 -9.37 15.76
CA SER A 182 11.35 -9.31 17.10
C SER A 182 10.29 -9.44 18.20
N MET A 183 9.10 -8.82 18.00
CA MET A 183 7.99 -8.96 18.92
C MET A 183 7.49 -10.42 18.98
N LEU A 184 7.32 -11.07 17.84
CA LEU A 184 6.90 -12.48 17.80
C LEU A 184 7.91 -13.39 18.48
N ALA A 185 9.21 -13.19 18.25
CA ALA A 185 10.27 -13.93 18.93
C ALA A 185 10.25 -13.74 20.46
N GLY A 186 9.97 -12.51 20.93
CA GLY A 186 9.91 -12.18 22.35
C GLY A 186 8.63 -12.60 23.06
N LEU A 187 7.49 -12.63 22.36
CA LEU A 187 6.17 -12.98 22.92
C LEU A 187 5.90 -14.50 22.92
N GLY A 188 6.70 -15.29 22.18
CA GLY A 188 6.56 -16.74 22.09
C GLY A 188 5.39 -17.23 21.23
N GLU A 189 5.05 -18.51 21.35
CA GLU A 189 4.07 -19.20 20.48
C GLU A 189 2.68 -18.56 20.44
N ASN A 190 2.24 -17.95 21.53
CA ASN A 190 0.96 -17.25 21.62
C ASN A 190 1.05 -15.75 21.30
N GLY A 191 2.22 -15.28 20.90
CA GLY A 191 2.51 -13.85 20.77
C GLY A 191 1.80 -13.15 19.63
N ILE A 192 1.30 -13.87 18.64
CA ILE A 192 0.76 -13.26 17.42
C ILE A 192 -0.46 -12.35 17.69
N TRP A 193 -1.42 -12.78 18.49
CA TRP A 193 -2.57 -11.94 18.83
C TRP A 193 -2.20 -10.76 19.73
N GLN A 194 -1.24 -10.95 20.65
CA GLN A 194 -0.72 -9.90 21.51
C GLN A 194 0.00 -8.82 20.72
N MET A 195 0.79 -9.21 19.72
CA MET A 195 1.43 -8.29 18.79
C MET A 195 0.41 -7.37 18.10
N PHE A 196 -0.71 -7.91 17.61
CA PHE A 196 -1.76 -7.11 16.99
C PHE A 196 -2.38 -6.10 17.95
N LEU A 197 -2.62 -6.47 19.22
CA LEU A 197 -3.16 -5.55 20.24
C LEU A 197 -2.16 -4.44 20.59
N ILE A 198 -0.89 -4.77 20.79
CA ILE A 198 0.16 -3.78 21.08
C ILE A 198 0.31 -2.81 19.90
N LEU A 199 0.36 -3.33 18.68
CA LEU A 199 0.49 -2.50 17.47
C LEU A 199 -0.75 -1.65 17.23
N ALA A 200 -1.95 -2.13 17.56
CA ALA A 200 -3.17 -1.31 17.51
C ALA A 200 -3.04 -0.05 18.38
N ALA A 201 -2.53 -0.19 19.61
CA ALA A 201 -2.30 0.94 20.51
C ALA A 201 -1.21 1.88 19.98
N VAL A 202 -0.09 1.34 19.53
CA VAL A 202 1.03 2.13 18.96
C VAL A 202 0.57 2.93 17.74
N TYR A 203 -0.09 2.29 16.78
CA TYR A 203 -0.56 2.96 15.58
C TYR A 203 -1.69 3.94 15.86
N PHE A 204 -2.56 3.66 16.84
CA PHE A 204 -3.52 4.66 17.29
C PHE A 204 -2.84 5.95 17.74
N VAL A 205 -1.82 5.85 18.60
CA VAL A 205 -1.07 7.02 19.08
C VAL A 205 -0.37 7.74 17.94
N MET A 206 0.33 7.01 17.05
CA MET A 206 1.03 7.59 15.90
C MET A 206 0.06 8.32 14.95
N MET A 207 -1.04 7.69 14.59
CA MET A 207 -2.03 8.26 13.67
C MET A 207 -2.79 9.43 14.33
N PHE A 208 -3.06 9.36 15.62
CA PHE A 208 -3.72 10.44 16.36
C PHE A 208 -2.83 11.68 16.45
N ILE A 209 -1.53 11.52 16.71
CA ILE A 209 -0.55 12.62 16.61
C ILE A 209 -0.53 13.19 15.18
N GLY A 210 -0.51 12.33 14.18
CA GLY A 210 -0.60 12.73 12.78
C GLY A 210 -1.87 13.53 12.48
N HIS A 211 -3.02 13.07 12.97
CA HIS A 211 -4.30 13.77 12.87
C HIS A 211 -4.25 15.17 13.48
N LEU A 212 -3.71 15.33 14.68
CA LEU A 212 -3.61 16.62 15.37
C LEU A 212 -2.65 17.61 14.68
N LEU A 213 -1.58 17.10 14.07
CA LEU A 213 -0.58 17.95 13.41
C LEU A 213 -1.00 18.33 11.98
N LEU A 214 -1.78 17.50 11.28
CA LEU A 214 -2.15 17.71 9.88
C LEU A 214 -2.95 19.00 9.70
N LYS A 215 -2.48 19.92 8.84
CA LYS A 215 -3.16 21.19 8.60
C LYS A 215 -2.95 21.67 7.17
N LYS A 216 -3.98 22.21 6.54
CA LYS A 216 -3.88 22.91 5.26
C LYS A 216 -3.07 24.21 5.41
N PRO A 217 -2.43 24.72 4.32
CA PRO A 217 -1.73 26.01 4.35
C PRO A 217 -2.65 27.16 4.80
N GLU A 218 -2.12 28.12 5.53
CA GLU A 218 -2.85 29.35 5.89
C GLU A 218 -3.21 30.15 4.63
N GLY A 219 -4.44 30.65 4.55
CA GLY A 219 -4.93 31.37 3.37
C GLY A 219 -5.39 30.50 2.22
N TRP A 220 -5.23 29.16 2.30
CA TRP A 220 -5.86 28.28 1.33
C TRP A 220 -7.33 28.07 1.71
N HIS A 221 -8.20 28.61 0.89
CA HIS A 221 -9.64 28.38 0.95
C HIS A 221 -10.05 27.48 -0.21
N GLU A 222 -10.94 26.53 0.05
CA GLU A 222 -11.57 25.84 -1.05
C GLU A 222 -12.27 26.88 -1.94
N PRO A 223 -12.23 26.71 -3.27
CA PRO A 223 -12.94 27.65 -4.17
C PRO A 223 -14.39 27.76 -3.71
N SER A 224 -14.69 28.87 -3.02
CA SER A 224 -16.03 29.21 -2.53
C SER A 224 -16.73 29.98 -3.64
N GLY A 225 -17.19 29.27 -4.65
CA GLY A 225 -18.23 29.79 -5.54
C GLY A 225 -19.58 29.29 -5.02
N ASN A 226 -20.58 30.14 -5.04
CA ASN A 226 -22.00 29.74 -4.91
C ASN A 226 -22.46 28.80 -6.04
N GLU A 227 -21.56 28.45 -6.97
CA GLU A 227 -21.77 27.44 -7.98
C GLU A 227 -21.60 26.05 -7.36
N ALA A 228 -22.59 25.22 -7.54
CA ALA A 228 -22.53 23.82 -7.13
C ALA A 228 -21.23 23.19 -7.63
N LYS A 229 -20.40 22.65 -6.74
CA LYS A 229 -19.14 21.97 -7.15
C LYS A 229 -19.49 20.99 -8.28
N PRO A 230 -18.77 21.00 -9.40
CA PRO A 230 -19.06 20.09 -10.50
C PRO A 230 -18.99 18.65 -9.98
N SER A 231 -19.92 17.83 -10.41
CA SER A 231 -19.87 16.41 -10.09
C SER A 231 -18.58 15.82 -10.66
N ILE A 232 -18.05 14.76 -10.05
CA ILE A 232 -16.80 14.13 -10.50
C ILE A 232 -16.91 13.70 -11.97
N MET A 233 -18.10 13.25 -12.40
CA MET A 233 -18.36 12.91 -13.79
C MET A 233 -18.25 14.13 -14.72
N GLN A 234 -18.68 15.30 -14.28
CA GLN A 234 -18.49 16.55 -15.04
C GLN A 234 -17.01 16.91 -15.13
N VAL A 235 -16.25 16.74 -14.04
CA VAL A 235 -14.78 16.95 -14.06
C VAL A 235 -14.09 15.99 -15.03
N ILE A 236 -14.43 14.70 -14.99
CA ILE A 236 -13.86 13.70 -15.91
C ILE A 236 -14.19 14.07 -17.37
N LYS A 237 -15.41 14.52 -17.64
CA LYS A 237 -15.87 14.90 -19.00
C LYS A 237 -15.27 16.24 -19.52
N THR A 238 -14.49 16.98 -18.72
CA THR A 238 -13.72 18.15 -19.25
C THR A 238 -12.68 17.71 -20.28
N ARG A 239 -12.33 16.43 -20.31
CA ARG A 239 -11.49 15.79 -21.33
C ARG A 239 -12.21 14.56 -21.91
N PRO A 240 -11.74 13.99 -23.05
CA PRO A 240 -12.26 12.73 -23.55
C PRO A 240 -12.21 11.66 -22.46
N ILE A 241 -13.29 10.95 -22.24
CA ILE A 241 -13.40 9.95 -21.16
C ILE A 241 -12.35 8.84 -21.28
N THR A 242 -11.88 8.57 -22.50
CA THR A 242 -10.79 7.63 -22.79
C THR A 242 -9.49 8.01 -22.08
N ASN A 243 -9.25 9.30 -21.84
CA ASN A 243 -8.09 9.76 -21.06
C ASN A 243 -8.16 9.25 -19.61
N TYR A 244 -9.31 9.42 -18.96
CA TYR A 244 -9.49 8.92 -17.59
C TYR A 244 -9.43 7.38 -17.51
N ILE A 245 -10.08 6.70 -18.43
CA ILE A 245 -10.03 5.24 -18.52
C ILE A 245 -8.58 4.76 -18.74
N GLY A 246 -7.83 5.45 -19.60
CA GLY A 246 -6.41 5.16 -19.82
C GLY A 246 -5.57 5.30 -18.55
N ILE A 247 -5.76 6.38 -17.77
CA ILE A 247 -5.09 6.57 -16.48
C ILE A 247 -5.47 5.46 -15.49
N TRP A 248 -6.75 5.11 -15.41
CA TRP A 248 -7.24 4.07 -14.52
C TRP A 248 -6.67 2.69 -14.87
N LEU A 249 -6.68 2.31 -16.16
CA LEU A 249 -6.13 1.04 -16.65
C LEU A 249 -4.60 0.96 -16.46
N MET A 250 -3.90 2.04 -16.79
CA MET A 250 -2.46 2.15 -16.59
C MET A 250 -2.10 1.93 -15.11
N PHE A 251 -2.85 2.55 -14.21
CA PHE A 251 -2.67 2.39 -12.77
C PHE A 251 -3.02 0.96 -12.31
N TYR A 252 -4.14 0.40 -12.78
CA TYR A 252 -4.54 -0.97 -12.49
C TYR A 252 -3.47 -1.99 -12.90
N ILE A 253 -2.93 -1.89 -14.12
CA ILE A 253 -1.89 -2.78 -14.63
C ILE A 253 -0.61 -2.65 -13.78
N ASN A 254 -0.17 -1.41 -13.51
CA ASN A 254 1.02 -1.18 -12.69
C ASN A 254 0.91 -1.83 -11.30
N ILE A 255 -0.25 -1.70 -10.67
CA ILE A 255 -0.48 -2.27 -9.33
C ILE A 255 -0.61 -3.79 -9.41
N THR A 256 -1.32 -4.33 -10.41
CA THR A 256 -1.51 -5.78 -10.58
C THR A 256 -0.17 -6.48 -10.70
N CYS A 257 0.73 -5.97 -11.56
CA CYS A 257 2.07 -6.53 -11.73
C CYS A 257 2.89 -6.46 -10.43
N GLY A 258 2.86 -5.32 -9.74
CA GLY A 258 3.58 -5.15 -8.49
C GLY A 258 3.06 -6.06 -7.37
N LEU A 259 1.74 -6.16 -7.18
CA LEU A 259 1.14 -7.01 -6.15
C LEU A 259 1.33 -8.50 -6.45
N ALA A 260 1.26 -8.92 -7.72
CA ALA A 260 1.55 -10.29 -8.13
C ALA A 260 2.97 -10.69 -7.69
N LEU A 261 3.96 -9.88 -8.03
CA LEU A 261 5.35 -10.14 -7.68
C LEU A 261 5.60 -10.07 -6.17
N ILE A 262 5.10 -9.04 -5.49
CA ILE A 262 5.26 -8.84 -4.03
C ILE A 262 4.65 -10.02 -3.25
N SER A 263 3.52 -10.56 -3.69
CA SER A 263 2.87 -11.69 -3.03
C SER A 263 3.68 -12.98 -3.12
N GLN A 264 4.45 -13.17 -4.20
CA GLN A 264 5.25 -14.36 -4.45
C GLN A 264 6.74 -14.18 -4.12
N GLU A 265 7.20 -12.98 -3.79
CA GLU A 265 8.61 -12.61 -3.56
C GLU A 265 9.33 -13.58 -2.62
N LYS A 266 8.74 -13.85 -1.45
CA LYS A 266 9.32 -14.77 -0.45
C LYS A 266 9.54 -16.18 -1.03
N ALA A 267 8.60 -16.67 -1.81
CA ALA A 267 8.67 -18.00 -2.41
C ALA A 267 9.69 -18.04 -3.55
N ILE A 268 9.71 -17.03 -4.41
CA ILE A 268 10.71 -16.86 -5.49
C ILE A 268 12.12 -16.88 -4.89
N VAL A 269 12.38 -16.05 -3.87
CA VAL A 269 13.69 -15.97 -3.20
C VAL A 269 14.11 -17.31 -2.60
N LYS A 270 13.17 -18.08 -2.04
CA LYS A 270 13.45 -19.45 -1.55
C LYS A 270 13.81 -20.39 -2.69
N CYS A 271 13.13 -20.32 -3.84
CA CYS A 271 13.46 -21.13 -5.03
C CYS A 271 14.86 -20.85 -5.56
N LEU A 272 15.36 -19.61 -5.39
CA LEU A 272 16.74 -19.24 -5.76
C LEU A 272 17.80 -19.77 -4.77
N GLY A 273 17.43 -20.54 -3.75
CA GLY A 273 18.33 -21.04 -2.72
C GLY A 273 18.68 -20.03 -1.63
N LEU A 274 18.00 -18.87 -1.59
CA LEU A 274 18.32 -17.76 -0.67
C LEU A 274 17.37 -17.70 0.53
N ALA A 275 16.94 -18.84 1.04
CA ALA A 275 15.95 -18.93 2.15
C ALA A 275 16.40 -18.13 3.40
N ALA A 276 17.67 -18.16 3.76
CA ALA A 276 18.24 -17.40 4.90
C ALA A 276 18.22 -15.87 4.68
N SER A 277 18.21 -15.41 3.43
CA SER A 277 18.28 -14.00 3.04
C SER A 277 16.91 -13.37 2.74
N VAL A 278 15.81 -14.12 2.84
CA VAL A 278 14.45 -13.63 2.52
C VAL A 278 14.12 -12.32 3.22
N GLY A 279 14.44 -12.20 4.51
CA GLY A 279 14.15 -10.98 5.29
C GLY A 279 14.91 -9.76 4.76
N ILE A 280 16.18 -9.92 4.46
CA ILE A 280 17.04 -8.83 3.93
C ILE A 280 16.55 -8.42 2.53
N ILE A 281 16.30 -9.39 1.65
CA ILE A 281 15.82 -9.13 0.27
C ILE A 281 14.46 -8.43 0.31
N SER A 282 13.55 -8.87 1.17
CA SER A 282 12.23 -8.24 1.33
C SER A 282 12.32 -6.81 1.87
N THR A 283 13.27 -6.54 2.76
CA THR A 283 13.55 -5.18 3.25
C THR A 283 14.12 -4.30 2.13
N VAL A 284 15.09 -4.81 1.37
CA VAL A 284 15.68 -4.08 0.24
C VAL A 284 14.62 -3.81 -0.84
N SER A 285 13.77 -4.78 -1.19
CA SER A 285 12.68 -4.56 -2.15
C SER A 285 11.70 -3.48 -1.69
N ALA A 286 11.38 -3.43 -0.40
CA ALA A 286 10.55 -2.36 0.18
C ALA A 286 11.24 -0.98 0.13
N ILE A 287 12.57 -0.93 0.31
CA ILE A 287 13.35 0.30 0.12
C ILE A 287 13.30 0.75 -1.33
N PHE A 288 13.43 -0.15 -2.30
CA PHE A 288 13.28 0.16 -3.73
C PHE A 288 11.86 0.67 -4.05
N ASN A 289 10.84 0.08 -3.44
CA ASN A 289 9.45 0.56 -3.57
C ASN A 289 9.31 2.00 -3.06
N ALA A 290 9.77 2.28 -1.85
CA ALA A 290 9.74 3.63 -1.25
C ALA A 290 10.62 4.62 -2.04
N GLY A 291 11.81 4.20 -2.46
CA GLY A 291 12.73 4.98 -3.29
C GLY A 291 12.12 5.31 -4.66
N GLY A 292 11.43 4.36 -5.27
CA GLY A 292 10.68 4.56 -6.51
C GLY A 292 9.57 5.59 -6.35
N ARG A 293 8.82 5.54 -5.24
CA ARG A 293 7.78 6.54 -4.93
C ARG A 293 8.33 7.95 -4.88
N LEU A 294 9.45 8.15 -4.23
CA LEU A 294 10.08 9.45 -4.10
C LEU A 294 10.86 9.84 -5.36
N GLY A 295 11.74 8.97 -5.84
CA GLY A 295 12.68 9.27 -6.92
C GLY A 295 12.00 9.43 -8.28
N LEU A 296 11.14 8.47 -8.69
CA LEU A 296 10.45 8.55 -9.97
C LEU A 296 9.42 9.69 -10.00
N SER A 297 8.81 10.03 -8.87
CA SER A 297 7.88 11.16 -8.80
C SER A 297 8.60 12.51 -8.85
N ALA A 298 9.75 12.64 -8.17
CA ALA A 298 10.57 13.83 -8.26
C ALA A 298 11.16 14.00 -9.68
N TRP A 299 11.56 12.89 -10.31
CA TRP A 299 12.03 12.90 -11.70
C TRP A 299 10.92 13.29 -12.68
N ALA A 300 9.70 12.81 -12.47
CA ALA A 300 8.53 13.18 -13.27
C ALA A 300 8.23 14.68 -13.25
N ASP A 301 8.55 15.40 -12.18
CA ASP A 301 8.40 16.86 -12.10
C ASP A 301 9.32 17.62 -13.07
N THR A 302 10.40 16.97 -13.55
CA THR A 302 11.33 17.55 -14.54
C THR A 302 10.93 17.25 -15.99
N MET A 303 9.94 16.39 -16.21
CA MET A 303 9.53 15.94 -17.54
C MET A 303 8.43 16.83 -18.13
N LYS A 304 8.48 17.05 -19.45
CA LYS A 304 7.41 17.75 -20.18
C LYS A 304 6.10 16.92 -20.19
N ASP A 305 6.21 15.61 -20.31
CA ASP A 305 5.08 14.67 -20.29
C ASP A 305 5.29 13.64 -19.17
N ARG A 306 4.51 13.74 -18.12
CA ARG A 306 4.56 12.83 -16.96
C ARG A 306 4.25 11.37 -17.33
N ASN A 307 3.53 11.12 -18.42
CA ASN A 307 3.30 9.76 -18.91
C ASN A 307 4.59 9.04 -19.32
N THR A 308 5.67 9.78 -19.60
CA THR A 308 6.98 9.21 -19.93
C THR A 308 7.51 8.31 -18.82
N VAL A 309 7.27 8.63 -17.57
CA VAL A 309 7.66 7.77 -16.43
C VAL A 309 7.00 6.40 -16.52
N TYR A 310 5.70 6.36 -16.84
CA TYR A 310 4.97 5.10 -16.99
C TYR A 310 5.46 4.28 -18.19
N LYS A 311 5.77 4.95 -19.31
CA LYS A 311 6.37 4.29 -20.47
C LYS A 311 7.68 3.61 -20.08
N ILE A 312 8.55 4.31 -19.34
CA ILE A 312 9.83 3.75 -18.88
C ILE A 312 9.59 2.58 -17.91
N ILE A 313 8.72 2.73 -16.92
CA ILE A 313 8.38 1.67 -15.96
C ILE A 313 7.94 0.41 -16.71
N PHE A 314 7.01 0.50 -17.66
CA PHE A 314 6.49 -0.65 -18.38
C PHE A 314 7.51 -1.26 -19.32
N ILE A 315 8.25 -0.45 -20.11
CA ILE A 315 9.26 -0.96 -21.04
C ILE A 315 10.34 -1.72 -20.27
N VAL A 316 10.86 -1.15 -19.19
CA VAL A 316 11.93 -1.79 -18.39
C VAL A 316 11.41 -3.05 -17.71
N SER A 317 10.19 -3.02 -17.13
CA SER A 317 9.60 -4.19 -16.49
C SER A 317 9.37 -5.32 -17.50
N ILE A 318 8.81 -5.03 -18.68
CA ILE A 318 8.58 -6.02 -19.74
C ILE A 318 9.89 -6.61 -20.23
N ALA A 319 10.90 -5.78 -20.48
CA ALA A 319 12.21 -6.24 -20.95
C ALA A 319 12.90 -7.18 -19.95
N LEU A 320 12.92 -6.79 -18.65
CA LEU A 320 13.51 -7.62 -17.60
C LEU A 320 12.71 -8.90 -17.36
N THR A 321 11.39 -8.84 -17.32
CA THR A 321 10.54 -10.02 -17.18
C THR A 321 10.74 -10.97 -18.36
N GLY A 322 10.75 -10.46 -19.59
CA GLY A 322 11.06 -11.24 -20.78
C GLY A 322 12.42 -11.94 -20.70
N LEU A 323 13.45 -11.22 -20.25
CA LEU A 323 14.79 -11.80 -20.08
C LEU A 323 14.81 -12.90 -19.01
N VAL A 324 14.13 -12.70 -17.86
CA VAL A 324 14.01 -13.73 -16.80
C VAL A 324 13.27 -14.97 -17.34
N ILE A 325 12.19 -14.78 -18.10
CA ILE A 325 11.43 -15.90 -18.69
C ILE A 325 12.30 -16.66 -19.70
N LEU A 326 12.94 -15.97 -20.63
CA LEU A 326 13.76 -16.58 -21.68
C LEU A 326 14.96 -17.36 -21.13
N THR A 327 15.53 -16.92 -20.02
CA THR A 327 16.67 -17.58 -19.37
C THR A 327 16.28 -18.65 -18.35
N GLY A 328 14.98 -18.78 -18.04
CA GLY A 328 14.52 -19.63 -16.94
C GLY A 328 15.04 -19.19 -15.59
N GLY A 329 15.16 -17.86 -15.37
CA GLY A 329 15.87 -17.26 -14.23
C GLY A 329 15.43 -17.75 -12.87
N VAL A 330 14.13 -18.00 -12.64
CA VAL A 330 13.65 -18.54 -11.36
C VAL A 330 13.86 -20.05 -11.27
N ALA A 331 13.50 -20.78 -12.32
CA ALA A 331 13.58 -22.24 -12.33
C ALA A 331 15.04 -22.76 -12.28
N ASN A 332 15.97 -22.05 -12.91
CA ASN A 332 17.38 -22.42 -13.01
C ASN A 332 18.31 -21.54 -12.17
N GLY A 333 17.75 -20.66 -11.32
CA GLY A 333 18.53 -19.67 -10.56
C GLY A 333 19.31 -20.27 -9.39
N ALA A 334 18.79 -21.33 -8.77
CA ALA A 334 19.44 -21.96 -7.64
C ALA A 334 20.85 -22.49 -8.01
N GLY A 335 21.89 -21.97 -7.34
CA GLY A 335 23.28 -22.28 -7.66
C GLY A 335 23.86 -21.52 -8.87
N ASN A 336 23.08 -20.75 -9.60
CA ASN A 336 23.52 -19.89 -10.71
C ASN A 336 23.48 -18.41 -10.29
N MET A 337 24.66 -17.86 -9.93
CA MET A 337 24.77 -16.49 -9.44
C MET A 337 24.26 -15.45 -10.45
N GLY A 338 24.47 -15.65 -11.75
CA GLY A 338 24.03 -14.71 -12.78
C GLY A 338 22.51 -14.65 -12.92
N LEU A 339 21.85 -15.81 -12.95
CA LEU A 339 20.38 -15.89 -13.00
C LEU A 339 19.75 -15.40 -11.70
N THR A 340 20.31 -15.77 -10.55
CA THR A 340 19.89 -15.24 -9.25
C THR A 340 19.94 -13.71 -9.20
N ALA A 341 21.06 -13.12 -9.62
CA ALA A 341 21.21 -11.67 -9.68
C ALA A 341 20.18 -11.02 -10.62
N LEU A 342 19.94 -11.61 -11.79
CA LEU A 342 18.94 -11.13 -12.75
C LEU A 342 17.53 -11.09 -12.14
N VAL A 343 17.11 -12.16 -11.45
CA VAL A 343 15.79 -12.22 -10.80
C VAL A 343 15.70 -11.20 -9.64
N LEU A 344 16.76 -11.05 -8.84
CA LEU A 344 16.78 -10.05 -7.78
C LEU A 344 16.69 -8.62 -8.34
N VAL A 345 17.39 -8.33 -9.45
CA VAL A 345 17.28 -7.03 -10.14
C VAL A 345 15.85 -6.82 -10.65
N LEU A 346 15.20 -7.83 -11.23
CA LEU A 346 13.81 -7.74 -11.65
C LEU A 346 12.92 -7.38 -10.46
N ILE A 347 13.04 -8.09 -9.33
CA ILE A 347 12.27 -7.82 -8.11
C ILE A 347 12.45 -6.36 -7.66
N MET A 348 13.67 -5.85 -7.61
CA MET A 348 13.97 -4.49 -7.17
C MET A 348 13.39 -3.43 -8.13
N ILE A 349 13.57 -3.61 -9.44
CA ILE A 349 13.11 -2.67 -10.46
C ILE A 349 11.59 -2.64 -10.55
N VAL A 350 10.92 -3.79 -10.50
CA VAL A 350 9.44 -3.85 -10.50
C VAL A 350 8.88 -3.21 -9.23
N ASN A 351 9.51 -3.43 -8.06
CA ASN A 351 9.11 -2.75 -6.84
C ASN A 351 9.28 -1.23 -6.93
N ALA A 352 10.40 -0.74 -7.48
CA ALA A 352 10.61 0.69 -7.72
C ALA A 352 9.56 1.25 -8.70
N GLY A 353 9.30 0.54 -9.80
CA GLY A 353 8.29 0.90 -10.80
C GLY A 353 6.87 0.93 -10.23
N TYR A 354 6.51 -0.09 -9.43
CA TYR A 354 5.25 -0.12 -8.69
C TYR A 354 5.09 1.12 -7.80
N GLY A 355 6.12 1.41 -7.00
CA GLY A 355 6.11 2.57 -6.11
C GLY A 355 5.99 3.89 -6.87
N GLY A 356 6.82 4.09 -7.89
CA GLY A 356 6.83 5.31 -8.69
C GLY A 356 5.57 5.51 -9.51
N GLY A 357 5.05 4.46 -10.13
CA GLY A 357 3.77 4.52 -10.83
C GLY A 357 2.63 4.89 -9.89
N PHE A 358 2.63 4.33 -8.69
CA PHE A 358 1.62 4.62 -7.68
C PHE A 358 1.62 6.10 -7.26
N SER A 359 2.78 6.66 -6.94
CA SER A 359 2.90 8.04 -6.42
C SER A 359 2.71 9.12 -7.49
N ASN A 360 2.87 8.79 -8.79
CA ASN A 360 2.65 9.73 -9.88
C ASN A 360 1.17 9.93 -10.24
N VAL A 361 0.26 9.02 -9.87
CA VAL A 361 -1.17 9.11 -10.24
C VAL A 361 -1.83 10.39 -9.76
N PRO A 362 -1.75 10.80 -8.47
CA PRO A 362 -2.44 12.02 -8.03
C PRO A 362 -1.91 13.27 -8.74
N THR A 363 -0.62 13.32 -9.03
CA THR A 363 -0.04 14.44 -9.77
C THR A 363 -0.49 14.44 -11.24
N LEU A 364 -0.51 13.27 -11.89
CA LEU A 364 -1.02 13.12 -13.25
C LEU A 364 -2.50 13.54 -13.35
N LEU A 365 -3.32 13.17 -12.36
CA LEU A 365 -4.71 13.59 -12.28
C LEU A 365 -4.82 15.10 -12.07
N SER A 366 -3.98 15.69 -11.20
CA SER A 366 -3.99 17.14 -10.99
C SER A 366 -3.56 17.95 -12.21
N ASP A 367 -2.62 17.42 -12.99
CA ASP A 367 -2.16 18.04 -14.24
C ASP A 367 -3.23 17.98 -15.34
N ASN A 368 -4.07 16.95 -15.34
CA ASN A 368 -5.14 16.78 -16.31
C ASN A 368 -6.45 17.47 -15.92
N TYR A 369 -6.82 17.47 -14.63
CA TYR A 369 -8.14 17.83 -14.15
C TYR A 369 -8.14 18.95 -13.09
N GLY A 370 -6.95 19.43 -12.70
CA GLY A 370 -6.81 20.48 -11.68
C GLY A 370 -6.92 19.96 -10.24
N MET A 371 -6.76 20.89 -9.29
CA MET A 371 -6.71 20.57 -7.84
C MET A 371 -8.08 20.63 -7.15
N GLY A 372 -9.11 21.18 -7.80
CA GLY A 372 -10.40 21.48 -7.16
C GLY A 372 -11.15 20.27 -6.64
N SER A 373 -11.04 19.12 -7.29
CA SER A 373 -11.69 17.85 -6.91
C SER A 373 -10.69 16.69 -6.80
N ILE A 374 -9.43 17.00 -6.51
CA ILE A 374 -8.35 16.01 -6.62
C ILE A 374 -8.52 14.82 -5.67
N SER A 375 -8.97 15.03 -4.44
CA SER A 375 -9.15 13.93 -3.49
C SER A 375 -10.27 12.99 -3.92
N ALA A 376 -11.36 13.54 -4.42
CA ALA A 376 -12.48 12.74 -4.90
C ALA A 376 -12.13 11.98 -6.19
N LEU A 377 -11.46 12.66 -7.13
CA LEU A 377 -11.02 12.04 -8.39
C LEU A 377 -9.94 10.98 -8.16
N HIS A 378 -8.96 11.27 -7.31
CA HIS A 378 -7.94 10.32 -6.92
C HIS A 378 -8.55 9.13 -6.14
N GLY A 379 -9.50 9.41 -5.23
CA GLY A 379 -10.23 8.38 -4.52
C GLY A 379 -10.90 7.38 -5.48
N ILE A 380 -11.67 7.85 -6.47
CA ILE A 380 -12.27 6.97 -7.48
C ILE A 380 -11.20 6.20 -8.25
N THR A 381 -10.06 6.84 -8.59
CA THR A 381 -8.97 6.18 -9.29
C THR A 381 -8.35 5.06 -8.45
N LEU A 382 -8.36 5.16 -7.12
CA LEU A 382 -7.91 4.11 -6.22
C LEU A 382 -8.78 2.85 -6.25
N SER A 383 -9.97 2.89 -6.88
CA SER A 383 -10.70 1.66 -7.21
C SER A 383 -9.88 0.70 -8.09
N ALA A 384 -8.98 1.21 -8.92
CA ALA A 384 -8.03 0.39 -9.66
C ALA A 384 -7.15 -0.44 -8.71
N TRP A 385 -6.72 0.15 -7.59
CA TRP A 385 -5.99 -0.58 -6.56
C TRP A 385 -6.85 -1.64 -5.87
N ALA A 386 -8.12 -1.33 -5.60
CA ALA A 386 -9.05 -2.30 -5.04
C ALA A 386 -9.16 -3.56 -5.91
N PHE A 387 -9.41 -3.38 -7.20
CA PHE A 387 -9.51 -4.50 -8.14
C PHE A 387 -8.17 -5.21 -8.35
N ALA A 388 -7.05 -4.48 -8.41
CA ALA A 388 -5.72 -5.09 -8.50
C ALA A 388 -5.38 -5.95 -7.27
N GLY A 389 -5.82 -5.55 -6.06
CA GLY A 389 -5.65 -6.33 -4.84
C GLY A 389 -6.39 -7.66 -4.85
N LEU A 390 -7.59 -7.70 -5.46
CA LEU A 390 -8.33 -8.94 -5.64
C LEU A 390 -7.75 -9.79 -6.78
N THR A 391 -7.42 -9.17 -7.91
CA THR A 391 -7.05 -9.91 -9.13
C THR A 391 -5.58 -10.29 -9.16
N GLY A 392 -4.66 -9.38 -8.82
CA GLY A 392 -3.22 -9.60 -8.97
C GLY A 392 -2.70 -10.75 -8.12
N ASN A 393 -3.02 -10.75 -6.83
CA ASN A 393 -2.60 -11.82 -5.92
C ASN A 393 -3.23 -13.16 -6.27
N GLN A 394 -4.53 -13.18 -6.61
CA GLN A 394 -5.25 -14.42 -6.94
C GLN A 394 -4.78 -14.97 -8.30
N MET A 395 -4.53 -14.11 -9.30
CA MET A 395 -3.94 -14.53 -10.57
C MET A 395 -2.55 -15.14 -10.38
N ALA A 396 -1.68 -14.49 -9.61
CA ALA A 396 -0.36 -15.03 -9.33
C ALA A 396 -0.45 -16.42 -8.67
N SER A 397 -1.29 -16.57 -7.66
CA SER A 397 -1.51 -17.86 -7.00
C SER A 397 -2.07 -18.91 -7.94
N TRP A 398 -3.02 -18.55 -8.80
CA TRP A 398 -3.57 -19.47 -9.80
C TRP A 398 -2.52 -19.92 -10.83
N ILE A 399 -1.68 -18.99 -11.32
CA ILE A 399 -0.59 -19.30 -12.27
C ILE A 399 0.40 -20.27 -11.60
N VAL A 400 0.86 -19.97 -10.39
CA VAL A 400 1.78 -20.86 -9.64
C VAL A 400 1.19 -22.27 -9.49
N ASN A 401 -0.07 -22.38 -9.13
CA ASN A 401 -0.72 -23.68 -8.94
C ASN A 401 -0.90 -24.43 -10.27
N LYS A 402 -1.21 -23.73 -11.35
CA LYS A 402 -1.44 -24.33 -12.67
C LYS A 402 -0.15 -24.84 -13.30
N PHE A 403 0.91 -24.06 -13.26
CA PHE A 403 2.19 -24.36 -13.92
C PHE A 403 3.24 -24.98 -13.00
N GLY A 404 3.06 -24.91 -11.70
CA GLY A 404 3.95 -25.46 -10.67
C GLY A 404 3.55 -26.84 -10.14
N THR A 405 2.81 -27.65 -10.90
CA THR A 405 2.33 -28.96 -10.47
C THR A 405 3.46 -29.98 -10.29
N ALA A 406 4.43 -29.99 -11.22
CA ALA A 406 5.60 -30.87 -11.17
C ALA A 406 6.78 -30.23 -10.43
N ASP A 407 6.98 -28.93 -10.62
CA ASP A 407 8.01 -28.12 -9.97
C ASP A 407 7.47 -26.73 -9.68
N LYS A 408 7.44 -26.36 -8.41
CA LYS A 408 6.95 -25.03 -7.97
C LYS A 408 7.79 -23.90 -8.52
N ALA A 409 9.09 -24.10 -8.78
CA ALA A 409 9.94 -23.08 -9.36
C ALA A 409 9.50 -22.70 -10.78
N VAL A 410 9.00 -23.65 -11.58
CA VAL A 410 8.40 -23.39 -12.89
C VAL A 410 7.10 -22.58 -12.76
N GLY A 411 6.29 -22.85 -11.74
CA GLY A 411 5.11 -22.05 -11.42
C GLY A 411 5.46 -20.60 -11.10
N TYR A 412 6.47 -20.36 -10.27
CA TYR A 412 6.95 -19.01 -9.95
C TYR A 412 7.63 -18.32 -11.13
N GLN A 413 8.28 -19.08 -12.02
CA GLN A 413 8.84 -18.57 -13.29
C GLN A 413 7.74 -18.02 -14.21
N SER A 414 6.52 -18.55 -14.10
CA SER A 414 5.37 -18.19 -14.96
C SER A 414 4.57 -16.99 -14.45
N VAL A 415 4.80 -16.53 -13.21
CA VAL A 415 4.18 -15.33 -12.64
C VAL A 415 4.89 -14.07 -13.09
#